data_84cbd7102d89d8338783db86237dfabe
#
_entry.id   84cbd7102d89d8338783db86237dfabe
#
_cell.length_a   1.000
_cell.length_b   1.000
_cell.length_c   1.000
_cell.angle_alpha   90.00
_cell.angle_beta   90.00
_cell.angle_gamma   90.00
#
_symmetry.space_group_name_H-M   'P 1'
#
loop_
_entity.id
_entity.type
_entity.pdbx_description
1 polymer ?
#
loop_
_entity_poly.entity_id
_entity_poly.type
_entity_poly.pdbx_seq_one_letter_code
_entity_poly.pdbx_strand_id
1 'polypeptide(L)'
;VGRALIDGCDGVVDQALVEKDLDRPQGIVRAHRAQAVAFKHKLDKQPAVRTGKPLSRATVNSTLSALRAFFVWLAGQPGYKSRLSYADADYFNLAEKDVRIAKAARQKAFPTLEQVHHVIATMPTGTAIELRNRALVAFALLTGARDGALASFRLKHVDLVQGRVDQDARDVRTKASKTFATWFFPVGGNALQIVQDWCEYLRATLLWGEDDPLFPPTQIGLGENGGFMPVGLRRGECWQGAGPIRDIFRNAFTAAGLPYFNPHSLRDTLVQLGEQVCTTPEQFKAWSQNLGHERVMTTLTSYGTVAPH
;
A
#
# COMPACT_ATOMS: atom_id res chain seq x y z
N VAL A 1 -13.36 -5.59 -19.16
CA VAL A 1 -11.96 -5.94 -18.82
C VAL A 1 -11.02 -4.82 -19.27
N GLY A 2 -11.23 -4.20 -20.45
CA GLY A 2 -10.38 -3.09 -20.93
C GLY A 2 -10.47 -1.81 -20.10
N ARG A 3 -11.63 -1.46 -19.54
CA ARG A 3 -11.79 -0.25 -18.70
C ARG A 3 -11.06 -0.32 -17.36
N ALA A 4 -11.04 -1.46 -16.70
CA ALA A 4 -10.38 -1.62 -15.40
C ALA A 4 -8.85 -1.51 -15.46
N LEU A 5 -8.22 -1.71 -16.63
CA LEU A 5 -6.77 -1.52 -16.82
C LEU A 5 -6.41 -0.04 -17.07
N ILE A 6 -7.38 0.77 -17.53
CA ILE A 6 -7.19 2.19 -17.83
C ILE A 6 -7.40 3.02 -16.56
N ASP A 7 -8.36 2.65 -15.71
CA ASP A 7 -8.69 3.37 -14.46
C ASP A 7 -7.58 3.29 -13.38
N GLY A 8 -6.62 2.37 -13.52
CA GLY A 8 -5.44 2.28 -12.63
C GLY A 8 -4.26 3.17 -13.03
N CYS A 9 -4.35 3.85 -14.16
CA CYS A 9 -3.31 4.73 -14.71
C CYS A 9 -3.78 6.19 -14.78
N ASP A 10 -4.58 6.63 -13.81
CA ASP A 10 -5.05 8.01 -13.73
C ASP A 10 -3.91 9.02 -13.90
N GLY A 11 -3.88 9.67 -15.06
CA GLY A 11 -3.04 10.83 -15.36
C GLY A 11 -1.90 10.63 -16.36
N VAL A 12 -1.73 9.46 -16.98
CA VAL A 12 -0.57 9.22 -17.88
C VAL A 12 -0.94 9.00 -19.36
N VAL A 13 -2.18 8.64 -19.65
CA VAL A 13 -2.64 8.47 -21.04
C VAL A 13 -3.62 9.60 -21.37
N ASP A 14 -3.25 10.44 -22.33
CA ASP A 14 -4.15 11.45 -22.87
C ASP A 14 -5.30 10.70 -23.58
N GLN A 15 -6.46 10.69 -22.93
CA GLN A 15 -7.68 10.03 -23.43
C GLN A 15 -8.02 10.47 -24.86
N ALA A 16 -7.71 11.72 -25.21
CA ALA A 16 -7.94 12.28 -26.54
C ALA A 16 -7.06 11.62 -27.65
N LEU A 17 -5.89 11.08 -27.29
CA LEU A 17 -5.01 10.37 -28.23
C LEU A 17 -5.48 8.92 -28.45
N VAL A 18 -6.13 8.32 -27.45
CA VAL A 18 -6.64 6.93 -27.53
C VAL A 18 -8.01 6.90 -28.23
N GLU A 19 -8.89 7.87 -27.93
CA GLU A 19 -10.26 7.87 -28.47
C GLU A 19 -10.32 8.31 -29.96
N LYS A 20 -9.47 9.26 -30.41
CA LYS A 20 -9.47 9.72 -31.81
C LYS A 20 -9.01 8.66 -32.81
N ASP A 21 -8.16 7.73 -32.41
CA ASP A 21 -7.60 6.72 -33.32
C ASP A 21 -8.32 5.34 -33.21
N LEU A 22 -9.14 5.12 -32.16
CA LEU A 22 -9.92 3.89 -32.00
C LEU A 22 -11.03 3.75 -33.03
N ASP A 23 -11.58 4.84 -33.54
CA ASP A 23 -12.64 4.86 -34.56
C ASP A 23 -12.11 4.59 -35.99
N ARG A 24 -10.77 4.51 -36.19
CA ARG A 24 -10.17 4.17 -37.48
C ARG A 24 -9.19 3.00 -37.35
N PRO A 25 -9.67 1.74 -37.58
CA PRO A 25 -8.79 0.57 -37.45
C PRO A 25 -7.54 0.59 -38.34
N GLN A 26 -7.51 1.44 -39.38
CA GLN A 26 -6.34 1.55 -40.27
C GLN A 26 -5.25 2.51 -39.74
N GLY A 27 -5.57 3.44 -38.86
CA GLY A 27 -4.62 4.40 -38.28
C GLY A 27 -3.71 3.75 -37.24
N ILE A 28 -4.25 2.83 -36.44
CA ILE A 28 -3.51 2.15 -35.36
C ILE A 28 -2.34 1.31 -35.89
N VAL A 29 -2.45 0.77 -37.09
CA VAL A 29 -1.53 -0.26 -37.61
C VAL A 29 -0.22 0.31 -38.18
N ARG A 30 -0.26 1.49 -38.80
CA ARG A 30 0.96 2.04 -39.46
C ARG A 30 1.82 2.92 -38.55
N ALA A 31 1.23 3.49 -37.53
CA ALA A 31 1.90 4.47 -36.68
C ALA A 31 2.49 3.84 -35.38
N HIS A 32 2.14 2.60 -35.03
CA HIS A 32 2.39 2.05 -33.70
C HIS A 32 3.85 1.99 -33.28
N ARG A 33 4.79 1.71 -34.22
CA ARG A 33 6.23 1.67 -33.89
C ARG A 33 6.80 3.05 -33.59
N ALA A 34 6.55 4.00 -34.47
CA ALA A 34 6.97 5.39 -34.29
C ALA A 34 6.30 6.03 -33.06
N GLN A 35 5.02 5.74 -32.85
CA GLN A 35 4.26 6.21 -31.69
C GLN A 35 4.76 5.60 -30.40
N ALA A 36 5.13 4.32 -30.35
CA ALA A 36 5.73 3.69 -29.19
C ALA A 36 7.07 4.36 -28.80
N VAL A 37 7.91 4.69 -29.80
CA VAL A 37 9.16 5.41 -29.58
C VAL A 37 8.88 6.84 -29.09
N ALA A 38 7.97 7.56 -29.74
CA ALA A 38 7.59 8.92 -29.32
C ALA A 38 6.99 8.93 -27.90
N PHE A 39 6.16 7.95 -27.54
CA PHE A 39 5.62 7.79 -26.22
C PHE A 39 6.72 7.54 -25.15
N LYS A 40 7.71 6.71 -25.43
CA LYS A 40 8.86 6.52 -24.53
C LYS A 40 9.59 7.83 -24.27
N HIS A 41 9.86 8.61 -25.31
CA HIS A 41 10.48 9.94 -25.16
C HIS A 41 9.61 10.92 -24.38
N LYS A 42 8.28 10.87 -24.56
CA LYS A 42 7.34 11.69 -23.76
C LYS A 42 7.41 11.29 -22.29
N LEU A 43 7.36 9.99 -21.96
CA LEU A 43 7.47 9.49 -20.60
C LEU A 43 8.77 9.89 -19.90
N ASP A 44 9.88 9.86 -20.61
CA ASP A 44 11.20 10.24 -20.07
C ASP A 44 11.27 11.72 -19.67
N LYS A 45 10.50 12.58 -20.36
CA LYS A 45 10.45 14.04 -20.12
C LYS A 45 9.27 14.44 -19.23
N GLN A 46 8.30 13.56 -19.01
CA GLN A 46 7.08 13.87 -18.28
C GLN A 46 7.35 14.09 -16.79
N PRO A 47 6.96 15.25 -16.22
CA PRO A 47 7.02 15.46 -14.80
C PRO A 47 5.93 14.65 -14.08
N ALA A 48 6.26 14.11 -12.91
CA ALA A 48 5.28 13.50 -12.03
C ALA A 48 4.34 14.59 -11.46
N VAL A 49 3.04 14.40 -11.61
CA VAL A 49 1.99 15.37 -11.21
C VAL A 49 2.16 15.86 -9.77
N ARG A 50 2.51 14.96 -8.85
CA ARG A 50 2.63 15.29 -7.42
C ARG A 50 3.91 16.04 -7.05
N THR A 51 5.01 15.81 -7.76
CA THR A 51 6.36 16.28 -7.34
C THR A 51 7.00 17.26 -8.30
N GLY A 52 6.46 17.43 -9.51
CA GLY A 52 7.07 18.20 -10.59
C GLY A 52 8.41 17.65 -11.12
N LYS A 53 8.95 16.60 -10.50
CA LYS A 53 10.21 15.97 -10.89
C LYS A 53 9.98 14.97 -12.03
N PRO A 54 10.99 14.66 -12.86
CA PRO A 54 10.88 13.60 -13.87
C PRO A 54 10.41 12.28 -13.24
N LEU A 55 9.67 11.48 -14.01
CA LEU A 55 9.23 10.15 -13.58
C LEU A 55 10.44 9.27 -13.23
N SER A 56 10.30 8.48 -12.17
CA SER A 56 11.35 7.52 -11.82
C SER A 56 11.51 6.45 -12.90
N ARG A 57 12.71 5.92 -13.09
CA ARG A 57 12.95 4.80 -14.03
C ARG A 57 12.08 3.58 -13.70
N ALA A 58 11.78 3.34 -12.42
CA ALA A 58 10.86 2.28 -12.00
C ALA A 58 9.42 2.53 -12.50
N THR A 59 8.93 3.77 -12.42
CA THR A 59 7.61 4.16 -12.94
C THR A 59 7.56 4.00 -14.46
N VAL A 60 8.56 4.52 -15.18
CA VAL A 60 8.65 4.39 -16.64
C VAL A 60 8.66 2.91 -17.05
N ASN A 61 9.50 2.08 -16.39
CA ASN A 61 9.57 0.64 -16.67
C ASN A 61 8.24 -0.07 -16.40
N SER A 62 7.55 0.25 -15.31
CA SER A 62 6.25 -0.34 -14.97
C SER A 62 5.18 0.02 -16.01
N THR A 63 5.11 1.30 -16.42
CA THR A 63 4.17 1.77 -17.44
C THR A 63 4.42 1.07 -18.78
N LEU A 64 5.67 1.02 -19.23
CA LEU A 64 6.00 0.35 -20.51
C LEU A 64 5.77 -1.15 -20.45
N SER A 65 6.03 -1.81 -19.32
CA SER A 65 5.74 -3.24 -19.13
C SER A 65 4.24 -3.53 -19.21
N ALA A 66 3.40 -2.66 -18.64
CA ALA A 66 1.94 -2.78 -18.73
C ALA A 66 1.44 -2.62 -20.19
N LEU A 67 1.97 -1.62 -20.90
CA LEU A 67 1.66 -1.43 -22.33
C LEU A 67 2.13 -2.62 -23.17
N ARG A 68 3.33 -3.12 -22.93
CA ARG A 68 3.83 -4.31 -23.62
C ARG A 68 2.90 -5.50 -23.43
N ALA A 69 2.49 -5.77 -22.19
CA ALA A 69 1.55 -6.84 -21.88
C ALA A 69 0.20 -6.67 -22.60
N PHE A 70 -0.31 -5.45 -22.66
CA PHE A 70 -1.53 -5.12 -23.40
C PHE A 70 -1.39 -5.37 -24.90
N PHE A 71 -0.31 -4.93 -25.54
CA PHE A 71 -0.08 -5.12 -26.96
C PHE A 71 0.16 -6.59 -27.32
N VAL A 72 0.84 -7.36 -26.46
CA VAL A 72 0.96 -8.82 -26.61
C VAL A 72 -0.42 -9.49 -26.59
N TRP A 73 -1.28 -9.11 -25.64
CA TRP A 73 -2.65 -9.61 -25.58
C TRP A 73 -3.46 -9.21 -26.83
N LEU A 74 -3.36 -7.93 -27.26
CA LEU A 74 -4.09 -7.39 -28.38
C LEU A 74 -3.71 -8.10 -29.70
N ALA A 75 -2.43 -8.40 -29.92
CA ALA A 75 -1.95 -9.14 -31.09
C ALA A 75 -2.56 -10.54 -31.22
N GLY A 76 -3.06 -11.12 -30.11
CA GLY A 76 -3.80 -12.39 -30.11
C GLY A 76 -5.29 -12.26 -30.42
N GLN A 77 -5.89 -11.06 -30.43
CA GLN A 77 -7.32 -10.87 -30.54
C GLN A 77 -7.85 -10.92 -32.02
N PRO A 78 -9.09 -11.41 -32.23
CA PRO A 78 -9.72 -11.34 -33.55
C PRO A 78 -9.75 -9.90 -34.07
N GLY A 79 -9.44 -9.72 -35.37
CA GLY A 79 -9.35 -8.39 -36.00
C GLY A 79 -8.02 -7.68 -35.87
N TYR A 80 -7.16 -8.11 -34.97
CA TYR A 80 -5.82 -7.55 -34.76
C TYR A 80 -4.67 -8.48 -35.18
N LYS A 81 -4.89 -9.81 -35.18
CA LYS A 81 -3.86 -10.83 -35.51
C LYS A 81 -3.16 -10.61 -36.87
N SER A 82 -3.87 -10.07 -37.84
CA SER A 82 -3.32 -9.78 -39.19
C SER A 82 -2.63 -8.42 -39.27
N ARG A 83 -2.72 -7.61 -38.23
CA ARG A 83 -2.29 -6.21 -38.23
C ARG A 83 -1.18 -5.92 -37.21
N LEU A 84 -1.13 -6.68 -36.12
CA LEU A 84 -0.16 -6.56 -35.05
C LEU A 84 0.56 -7.90 -34.88
N SER A 85 1.87 -7.85 -34.84
CA SER A 85 2.70 -8.99 -34.46
C SER A 85 3.07 -8.90 -32.98
N TYR A 86 3.39 -10.03 -32.35
CA TYR A 86 3.90 -10.04 -30.98
C TYR A 86 5.19 -9.24 -30.83
N ALA A 87 6.04 -9.20 -31.89
CA ALA A 87 7.27 -8.42 -31.92
C ALA A 87 7.04 -6.90 -31.87
N ASP A 88 5.85 -6.43 -32.26
CA ASP A 88 5.53 -5.00 -32.18
C ASP A 88 5.42 -4.51 -30.73
N ALA A 89 5.10 -5.40 -29.79
CA ALA A 89 5.12 -5.09 -28.37
C ALA A 89 6.53 -4.80 -27.83
N ASP A 90 7.58 -5.25 -28.48
CA ASP A 90 8.97 -5.06 -28.04
C ASP A 90 9.45 -3.61 -28.18
N TYR A 91 8.77 -2.80 -28.99
CA TYR A 91 9.03 -1.36 -29.05
C TYR A 91 8.76 -0.63 -27.72
N PHE A 92 7.98 -1.24 -26.82
CA PHE A 92 7.78 -0.75 -25.45
C PHE A 92 8.86 -1.20 -24.46
N ASN A 93 9.83 -2.02 -24.86
CA ASN A 93 10.93 -2.38 -24.00
C ASN A 93 11.85 -1.18 -23.74
N LEU A 94 12.34 -1.06 -22.52
CA LEU A 94 13.47 -0.20 -22.18
C LEU A 94 14.79 -0.87 -22.55
N ALA A 95 15.85 -0.05 -22.72
CA ALA A 95 17.20 -0.56 -22.81
C ALA A 95 17.56 -1.33 -21.53
N GLU A 96 18.36 -2.38 -21.63
CA GLU A 96 18.77 -3.21 -20.49
C GLU A 96 19.37 -2.40 -19.34
N LYS A 97 20.18 -1.39 -19.67
CA LYS A 97 20.73 -0.46 -18.68
C LYS A 97 19.63 0.21 -17.84
N ASP A 98 18.60 0.73 -18.51
CA ASP A 98 17.50 1.41 -17.83
C ASP A 98 16.64 0.43 -17.00
N VAL A 99 16.46 -0.80 -17.49
CA VAL A 99 15.79 -1.88 -16.73
C VAL A 99 16.59 -2.22 -15.47
N ARG A 100 17.93 -2.33 -15.55
CA ARG A 100 18.78 -2.56 -14.37
C ARG A 100 18.65 -1.41 -13.37
N ILE A 101 18.70 -0.16 -13.83
CA ILE A 101 18.48 1.03 -12.96
C ILE A 101 17.09 1.02 -12.35
N ALA A 102 16.05 0.68 -13.13
CA ALA A 102 14.66 0.63 -12.65
C ALA A 102 14.45 -0.45 -11.57
N LYS A 103 15.16 -1.57 -11.68
CA LYS A 103 15.09 -2.72 -10.74
C LYS A 103 16.10 -2.64 -9.61
N ALA A 104 17.05 -1.70 -9.66
CA ALA A 104 18.05 -1.56 -8.62
C ALA A 104 17.37 -1.30 -7.27
N ALA A 105 17.67 -2.15 -6.30
CA ALA A 105 17.19 -1.97 -4.93
C ALA A 105 17.79 -0.69 -4.35
N ARG A 106 16.94 0.16 -3.77
CA ARG A 106 17.38 1.31 -2.99
C ARG A 106 17.15 1.00 -1.53
N GLN A 107 18.15 1.21 -0.72
CA GLN A 107 17.94 1.22 0.72
C GLN A 107 16.90 2.29 1.04
N LYS A 108 15.81 1.87 1.67
CA LYS A 108 14.77 2.77 2.17
C LYS A 108 14.99 2.92 3.66
N ALA A 109 15.02 4.15 4.13
CA ALA A 109 14.97 4.39 5.56
C ALA A 109 13.62 3.89 6.10
N PHE A 110 13.66 3.22 7.23
CA PHE A 110 12.49 2.79 7.99
C PHE A 110 12.73 3.07 9.48
N PRO A 111 11.67 3.19 10.30
CA PRO A 111 11.82 3.49 11.71
C PRO A 111 12.36 2.27 12.46
N THR A 112 13.20 2.50 13.47
CA THR A 112 13.56 1.44 14.43
C THR A 112 12.36 1.13 15.32
N LEU A 113 12.40 -0.02 16.00
CA LEU A 113 11.35 -0.42 16.93
C LEU A 113 11.20 0.60 18.07
N GLU A 114 12.31 1.12 18.60
CA GLU A 114 12.35 2.14 19.65
C GLU A 114 11.73 3.45 19.17
N GLN A 115 12.00 3.86 17.93
CA GLN A 115 11.37 5.05 17.35
C GLN A 115 9.86 4.89 17.25
N VAL A 116 9.37 3.71 16.86
CA VAL A 116 7.91 3.47 16.80
C VAL A 116 7.29 3.47 18.19
N HIS A 117 7.95 2.87 19.19
CA HIS A 117 7.49 2.93 20.58
C HIS A 117 7.46 4.37 21.10
N HIS A 118 8.48 5.17 20.79
CA HIS A 118 8.49 6.59 21.13
C HIS A 118 7.31 7.35 20.50
N VAL A 119 7.05 7.13 19.22
CA VAL A 119 5.88 7.71 18.53
C VAL A 119 4.59 7.35 19.25
N ILE A 120 4.36 6.07 19.53
CA ILE A 120 3.15 5.59 20.22
C ILE A 120 3.02 6.22 21.61
N ALA A 121 4.13 6.36 22.35
CA ALA A 121 4.14 6.92 23.68
C ALA A 121 3.80 8.42 23.70
N THR A 122 4.20 9.16 22.67
CA THR A 122 3.96 10.60 22.55
C THR A 122 2.59 10.98 21.96
N MET A 123 1.85 10.02 21.39
CA MET A 123 0.53 10.28 20.82
C MET A 123 -0.49 10.65 21.90
N PRO A 124 -1.31 11.69 21.68
CA PRO A 124 -2.34 12.12 22.62
C PRO A 124 -3.45 11.08 22.77
N THR A 125 -4.18 11.17 23.91
CA THR A 125 -5.21 10.20 24.32
C THR A 125 -6.48 10.85 24.89
N GLY A 126 -6.63 12.18 24.74
CA GLY A 126 -7.73 12.94 25.35
C GLY A 126 -9.08 12.78 24.67
N THR A 127 -9.11 12.30 23.41
CA THR A 127 -10.33 12.14 22.64
C THR A 127 -10.41 10.74 22.01
N ALA A 128 -11.63 10.30 21.66
CA ALA A 128 -11.84 9.03 20.96
C ALA A 128 -11.08 8.95 19.62
N ILE A 129 -10.92 10.08 18.93
CA ILE A 129 -10.15 10.17 17.69
C ILE A 129 -8.65 9.92 17.95
N GLU A 130 -8.13 10.47 19.02
CA GLU A 130 -6.73 10.29 19.44
C GLU A 130 -6.47 8.86 19.89
N LEU A 131 -7.37 8.28 20.70
CA LEU A 131 -7.29 6.88 21.11
C LEU A 131 -7.29 5.95 19.87
N ARG A 132 -8.20 6.17 18.90
CA ARG A 132 -8.22 5.45 17.63
C ARG A 132 -6.90 5.57 16.87
N ASN A 133 -6.36 6.78 16.75
CA ASN A 133 -5.13 7.03 16.01
C ASN A 133 -3.94 6.28 16.64
N ARG A 134 -3.84 6.34 17.96
CA ARG A 134 -2.79 5.65 18.73
C ARG A 134 -2.91 4.13 18.60
N ALA A 135 -4.11 3.60 18.76
CA ALA A 135 -4.39 2.18 18.61
C ALA A 135 -4.10 1.68 17.18
N LEU A 136 -4.39 2.49 16.16
CA LEU A 136 -4.11 2.17 14.76
C LEU A 136 -2.60 2.02 14.51
N VAL A 137 -1.75 2.92 15.04
CA VAL A 137 -0.29 2.82 14.90
C VAL A 137 0.25 1.61 15.66
N ALA A 138 -0.25 1.36 16.89
CA ALA A 138 0.10 0.19 17.68
C ALA A 138 -0.28 -1.12 16.98
N PHE A 139 -1.49 -1.20 16.43
CA PHE A 139 -1.97 -2.37 15.70
C PHE A 139 -1.18 -2.61 14.40
N ALA A 140 -0.82 -1.54 13.69
CA ALA A 140 0.02 -1.65 12.50
C ALA A 140 1.41 -2.21 12.84
N LEU A 141 1.97 -1.85 14.01
CA LEU A 141 3.22 -2.42 14.50
C LEU A 141 3.06 -3.90 14.88
N LEU A 142 1.99 -4.25 15.62
CA LEU A 142 1.72 -5.64 16.04
C LEU A 142 1.50 -6.59 14.88
N THR A 143 0.96 -6.12 13.76
CA THR A 143 0.49 -7.01 12.68
C THR A 143 1.27 -6.86 11.38
N GLY A 144 1.98 -5.74 11.17
CA GLY A 144 2.53 -5.40 9.88
C GLY A 144 1.46 -5.29 8.77
N ALA A 145 0.19 -5.07 9.12
CA ALA A 145 -0.89 -4.98 8.16
C ALA A 145 -0.69 -3.82 7.19
N ARG A 146 -1.07 -4.03 5.93
CA ARG A 146 -1.01 -2.97 4.91
C ARG A 146 -2.07 -1.91 5.16
N ASP A 147 -1.80 -0.68 4.75
CA ASP A 147 -2.69 0.48 4.93
C ASP A 147 -4.11 0.25 4.38
N GLY A 148 -4.26 -0.48 3.26
CA GLY A 148 -5.57 -0.88 2.75
C GLY A 148 -6.33 -1.83 3.68
N ALA A 149 -5.63 -2.77 4.31
CA ALA A 149 -6.21 -3.68 5.30
C ALA A 149 -6.59 -2.92 6.58
N LEU A 150 -5.67 -2.09 7.11
CA LEU A 150 -5.93 -1.21 8.27
C LEU A 150 -7.21 -0.38 8.10
N ALA A 151 -7.45 0.09 6.88
CA ALA A 151 -8.61 0.91 6.54
C ALA A 151 -9.93 0.11 6.43
N SER A 152 -9.91 -1.21 6.51
CA SER A 152 -11.09 -2.07 6.30
C SER A 152 -11.33 -3.13 7.38
N PHE A 153 -10.48 -3.22 8.40
CA PHE A 153 -10.72 -4.13 9.50
C PHE A 153 -11.99 -3.78 10.29
N ARG A 154 -12.67 -4.82 10.76
CA ARG A 154 -13.79 -4.78 11.68
C ARG A 154 -13.40 -5.48 12.98
N LEU A 155 -14.16 -5.28 14.05
CA LEU A 155 -13.90 -5.90 15.36
C LEU A 155 -13.84 -7.43 15.28
N LYS A 156 -14.69 -8.06 14.46
CA LYS A 156 -14.72 -9.52 14.25
C LYS A 156 -13.43 -10.13 13.72
N HIS A 157 -12.57 -9.32 13.09
CA HIS A 157 -11.31 -9.83 12.52
C HIS A 157 -10.18 -9.99 13.54
N VAL A 158 -10.37 -9.46 14.77
CA VAL A 158 -9.31 -9.42 15.79
C VAL A 158 -9.65 -10.40 16.91
N ASP A 159 -8.81 -11.41 17.06
CA ASP A 159 -8.84 -12.35 18.19
C ASP A 159 -7.73 -11.96 19.17
N LEU A 160 -8.12 -11.20 20.21
CA LEU A 160 -7.20 -10.75 21.25
C LEU A 160 -6.76 -11.88 22.18
N VAL A 161 -7.55 -12.96 22.31
CA VAL A 161 -7.23 -14.11 23.15
C VAL A 161 -6.12 -14.93 22.52
N GLN A 162 -6.24 -15.18 21.22
CA GLN A 162 -5.20 -15.90 20.48
C GLN A 162 -4.07 -14.98 19.99
N GLY A 163 -4.22 -13.66 20.07
CA GLY A 163 -3.22 -12.71 19.59
C GLY A 163 -3.05 -12.73 18.08
N ARG A 164 -4.14 -12.77 17.32
CA ARG A 164 -4.10 -12.80 15.85
C ARG A 164 -5.14 -11.90 15.21
N VAL A 165 -4.95 -11.63 13.93
CA VAL A 165 -5.92 -10.96 13.07
C VAL A 165 -6.18 -11.79 11.81
N ASP A 166 -7.45 -12.00 11.49
CA ASP A 166 -7.89 -12.70 10.28
C ASP A 166 -8.09 -11.71 9.14
N GLN A 167 -7.34 -11.89 8.05
CA GLN A 167 -7.39 -11.05 6.86
C GLN A 167 -8.12 -11.81 5.75
N ASP A 168 -9.46 -11.88 5.86
CA ASP A 168 -10.30 -12.48 4.84
C ASP A 168 -10.51 -11.50 3.68
N ALA A 169 -10.12 -11.87 2.48
CA ALA A 169 -10.23 -11.02 1.29
C ALA A 169 -11.67 -10.68 0.89
N ARG A 170 -12.67 -11.37 1.44
CA ARG A 170 -14.10 -11.03 1.24
C ARG A 170 -14.51 -9.77 2.00
N ASP A 171 -13.87 -9.50 3.13
CA ASP A 171 -14.19 -8.39 4.02
C ASP A 171 -13.06 -7.37 4.13
N VAL A 172 -11.80 -7.82 4.06
CA VAL A 172 -10.59 -7.01 4.25
C VAL A 172 -9.90 -6.74 2.93
N ARG A 173 -9.53 -5.51 2.67
CA ARG A 173 -8.81 -5.11 1.46
C ARG A 173 -7.36 -5.56 1.48
N THR A 174 -7.16 -6.84 1.19
CA THR A 174 -5.84 -7.46 1.11
C THR A 174 -5.22 -7.29 -0.28
N LYS A 175 -3.89 -7.27 -0.35
CA LYS A 175 -3.18 -7.25 -1.65
C LYS A 175 -3.41 -8.56 -2.40
N ALA A 176 -3.83 -8.46 -3.65
CA ALA A 176 -4.12 -9.60 -4.55
C ALA A 176 -5.20 -10.56 -4.00
N SER A 177 -6.16 -10.03 -3.23
CA SER A 177 -7.30 -10.78 -2.68
C SER A 177 -6.87 -12.05 -1.91
N LYS A 178 -5.79 -11.96 -1.14
CA LYS A 178 -5.29 -13.09 -0.34
C LYS A 178 -6.00 -13.16 1.01
N THR A 179 -6.38 -14.37 1.40
CA THR A 179 -6.91 -14.68 2.73
C THR A 179 -5.83 -15.36 3.55
N PHE A 180 -5.52 -14.81 4.73
CA PHE A 180 -4.53 -15.37 5.67
C PHE A 180 -4.74 -14.77 7.06
N ALA A 181 -4.22 -15.45 8.08
CA ALA A 181 -4.15 -14.91 9.43
C ALA A 181 -2.74 -14.34 9.69
N THR A 182 -2.66 -13.30 10.50
CA THR A 182 -1.42 -12.75 11.04
C THR A 182 -1.46 -12.84 12.56
N TRP A 183 -0.49 -13.51 13.15
CA TRP A 183 -0.25 -13.53 14.58
C TRP A 183 0.47 -12.25 15.00
N PHE A 184 0.17 -11.75 16.19
CA PHE A 184 0.82 -10.53 16.69
C PHE A 184 2.30 -10.77 16.86
N PHE A 185 3.10 -9.86 16.31
CA PHE A 185 4.55 -9.90 16.45
C PHE A 185 4.98 -9.52 17.88
N PRO A 186 6.04 -10.11 18.43
CA PRO A 186 6.54 -9.84 19.78
C PRO A 186 7.32 -8.53 19.81
N VAL A 187 6.63 -7.42 19.54
CA VAL A 187 7.24 -6.09 19.43
C VAL A 187 7.54 -5.44 20.78
N GLY A 188 7.09 -6.04 21.90
CA GLY A 188 7.27 -5.48 23.23
C GLY A 188 6.51 -4.17 23.46
N GLY A 189 6.90 -3.46 24.51
CA GLY A 189 6.25 -2.21 24.90
C GLY A 189 4.78 -2.42 25.31
N ASN A 190 3.97 -1.38 25.11
CA ASN A 190 2.54 -1.38 25.45
C ASN A 190 1.59 -1.49 24.25
N ALA A 191 2.12 -1.83 23.07
CA ALA A 191 1.33 -1.86 21.83
C ALA A 191 0.11 -2.80 21.94
N LEU A 192 0.28 -4.00 22.51
CA LEU A 192 -0.83 -4.93 22.70
C LEU A 192 -1.89 -4.37 23.65
N GLN A 193 -1.48 -3.82 24.80
CA GLN A 193 -2.40 -3.24 25.77
C GLN A 193 -3.21 -2.09 25.16
N ILE A 194 -2.57 -1.20 24.38
CA ILE A 194 -3.28 -0.11 23.70
C ILE A 194 -4.35 -0.63 22.75
N VAL A 195 -4.08 -1.72 22.03
CA VAL A 195 -5.07 -2.32 21.13
C VAL A 195 -6.20 -3.00 21.91
N GLN A 196 -5.89 -3.67 23.02
CA GLN A 196 -6.88 -4.25 23.91
C GLN A 196 -7.81 -3.20 24.49
N ASP A 197 -7.24 -2.13 25.07
CA ASP A 197 -7.98 -0.99 25.64
C ASP A 197 -8.88 -0.32 24.58
N TRP A 198 -8.38 -0.21 23.36
CA TRP A 198 -9.15 0.35 22.26
C TRP A 198 -10.34 -0.54 21.85
N CYS A 199 -10.14 -1.85 21.72
CA CYS A 199 -11.23 -2.78 21.42
C CYS A 199 -12.26 -2.83 22.54
N GLU A 200 -11.83 -2.78 23.79
CA GLU A 200 -12.72 -2.68 24.95
C GLU A 200 -13.50 -1.37 24.95
N TYR A 201 -12.85 -0.24 24.68
CA TYR A 201 -13.53 1.05 24.55
C TYR A 201 -14.62 1.03 23.48
N LEU A 202 -14.35 0.43 22.31
CA LEU A 202 -15.37 0.28 21.27
C LEU A 202 -16.55 -0.58 21.74
N ARG A 203 -16.28 -1.72 22.39
CA ARG A 203 -17.32 -2.66 22.84
C ARG A 203 -18.06 -2.18 24.07
N ALA A 204 -17.36 -1.77 25.11
CA ALA A 204 -17.95 -1.47 26.42
C ALA A 204 -18.47 -0.03 26.54
N THR A 205 -17.74 0.94 25.96
CA THR A 205 -18.12 2.36 26.08
C THR A 205 -19.00 2.81 24.93
N LEU A 206 -18.62 2.46 23.69
CA LEU A 206 -19.40 2.87 22.51
C LEU A 206 -20.49 1.86 22.10
N LEU A 207 -20.51 0.68 22.73
CA LEU A 207 -21.48 -0.41 22.46
C LEU A 207 -21.47 -0.83 20.98
N TRP A 208 -20.30 -0.94 20.38
CA TRP A 208 -20.15 -1.36 19.01
C TRP A 208 -20.08 -2.89 18.90
N GLY A 209 -20.66 -3.42 17.82
CA GLY A 209 -20.70 -4.85 17.54
C GLY A 209 -19.55 -5.31 16.65
N GLU A 210 -19.50 -6.62 16.43
CA GLU A 210 -18.41 -7.29 15.71
C GLU A 210 -18.29 -6.82 14.24
N ASP A 211 -19.37 -6.36 13.62
CA ASP A 211 -19.37 -5.83 12.26
C ASP A 211 -19.04 -4.33 12.15
N ASP A 212 -18.86 -3.65 13.28
CA ASP A 212 -18.42 -2.26 13.28
C ASP A 212 -16.91 -2.16 12.94
N PRO A 213 -16.47 -1.03 12.36
CA PRO A 213 -15.07 -0.86 11.96
C PRO A 213 -14.13 -0.82 13.17
N LEU A 214 -12.99 -1.52 13.07
CA LEU A 214 -11.94 -1.47 14.09
C LEU A 214 -11.32 -0.07 14.18
N PHE A 215 -11.10 0.56 13.05
CA PHE A 215 -10.56 1.94 12.96
C PHE A 215 -11.53 2.80 12.15
N PRO A 216 -12.56 3.36 12.77
CA PRO A 216 -13.60 4.11 12.09
C PRO A 216 -13.10 5.44 11.52
N PRO A 217 -13.73 5.96 10.45
CA PRO A 217 -13.48 7.32 9.97
C PRO A 217 -13.85 8.35 11.03
N THR A 218 -13.23 9.53 10.91
CA THR A 218 -13.60 10.70 11.71
C THR A 218 -14.93 11.26 11.22
N GLN A 219 -15.84 11.49 12.14
CA GLN A 219 -17.09 12.21 11.87
C GLN A 219 -16.80 13.71 11.87
N ILE A 220 -17.16 14.37 10.77
CA ILE A 220 -17.09 15.82 10.66
C ILE A 220 -18.49 16.40 10.88
N GLY A 221 -18.59 17.41 11.70
CA GLY A 221 -19.82 18.13 12.01
C GLY A 221 -19.60 19.62 12.10
N LEU A 222 -20.67 20.37 12.30
CA LEU A 222 -20.59 21.82 12.54
C LEU A 222 -20.12 22.06 13.97
N GLY A 223 -19.05 22.83 14.12
CA GLY A 223 -18.61 23.35 15.40
C GLY A 223 -19.42 24.58 15.86
N GLU A 224 -19.20 24.99 17.09
CA GLU A 224 -19.87 26.15 17.70
C GLU A 224 -19.69 27.46 16.87
N ASN A 225 -18.58 27.57 16.17
CA ASN A 225 -18.26 28.73 15.32
C ASN A 225 -18.80 28.62 13.87
N GLY A 226 -19.66 27.63 13.57
CA GLY A 226 -20.22 27.38 12.24
C GLY A 226 -19.25 26.77 11.22
N GLY A 227 -18.00 26.47 11.62
CA GLY A 227 -17.03 25.77 10.79
C GLY A 227 -17.13 24.24 10.92
N PHE A 228 -16.71 23.51 9.89
CA PHE A 228 -16.62 22.06 9.94
C PHE A 228 -15.43 21.63 10.81
N MET A 229 -15.68 20.74 11.78
CA MET A 229 -14.65 20.20 12.68
C MET A 229 -14.88 18.73 12.99
N PRO A 230 -13.83 18.00 13.43
CA PRO A 230 -13.97 16.65 13.95
C PRO A 230 -14.84 16.63 15.20
N VAL A 231 -15.96 15.88 15.18
CA VAL A 231 -16.90 15.79 16.31
C VAL A 231 -16.96 14.38 16.93
N GLY A 232 -16.33 13.39 16.29
CA GLY A 232 -16.35 12.01 16.81
C GLY A 232 -15.92 10.97 15.79
N LEU A 233 -16.40 9.76 15.99
CA LEU A 233 -16.12 8.59 15.16
C LEU A 233 -17.39 8.17 14.41
N ARG A 234 -17.25 7.79 13.13
CA ARG A 234 -18.37 7.34 12.29
C ARG A 234 -18.57 5.84 12.44
N ARG A 235 -19.68 5.43 13.04
CA ARG A 235 -20.05 4.02 13.19
C ARG A 235 -20.45 3.39 11.85
N GLY A 236 -20.21 2.09 11.69
CA GLY A 236 -20.72 1.26 10.59
C GLY A 236 -19.89 1.35 9.29
N GLU A 237 -19.12 2.42 9.09
CA GLU A 237 -18.35 2.65 7.88
C GLU A 237 -16.84 2.45 8.09
N CYS A 238 -16.20 1.77 7.14
CA CYS A 238 -14.76 1.74 7.04
C CYS A 238 -14.25 2.92 6.19
N TRP A 239 -12.95 3.24 6.29
CA TRP A 239 -12.31 4.23 5.41
C TRP A 239 -12.46 3.82 3.94
N GLN A 240 -12.77 4.75 3.05
CA GLN A 240 -12.86 4.48 1.62
C GLN A 240 -11.47 4.22 1.00
N GLY A 241 -10.43 4.78 1.57
CA GLY A 241 -9.05 4.62 1.10
C GLY A 241 -8.03 4.75 2.23
N ALA A 242 -6.78 4.52 1.90
CA ALA A 242 -5.67 4.55 2.86
C ALA A 242 -5.07 5.95 3.11
N GLY A 243 -5.58 7.00 2.47
CA GLY A 243 -5.10 8.37 2.63
C GLY A 243 -5.08 8.82 4.09
N PRO A 244 -6.23 8.79 4.79
CA PRO A 244 -6.31 9.19 6.20
C PRO A 244 -5.37 8.39 7.13
N ILE A 245 -5.16 7.09 6.86
CA ILE A 245 -4.20 6.27 7.61
C ILE A 245 -2.78 6.86 7.48
N ARG A 246 -2.37 7.21 6.26
CA ARG A 246 -1.05 7.82 6.01
C ARG A 246 -0.90 9.19 6.66
N ASP A 247 -1.99 9.95 6.76
CA ASP A 247 -2.00 11.25 7.44
C ASP A 247 -1.87 11.09 8.95
N ILE A 248 -2.53 10.08 9.56
CA ILE A 248 -2.34 9.73 10.97
C ILE A 248 -0.86 9.42 11.24
N PHE A 249 -0.23 8.59 10.42
CA PHE A 249 1.19 8.26 10.54
C PHE A 249 2.08 9.50 10.39
N ARG A 250 1.81 10.35 9.38
CA ARG A 250 2.58 11.57 9.17
C ARG A 250 2.52 12.48 10.40
N ASN A 251 1.32 12.71 10.91
CA ASN A 251 1.11 13.56 12.07
C ASN A 251 1.79 12.99 13.32
N ALA A 252 1.66 11.69 13.57
CA ALA A 252 2.27 11.02 14.71
C ALA A 252 3.81 11.10 14.69
N PHE A 253 4.44 10.77 13.56
CA PHE A 253 5.91 10.84 13.44
C PHE A 253 6.42 12.28 13.50
N THR A 254 5.74 13.23 12.86
CA THR A 254 6.10 14.65 12.90
C THR A 254 5.98 15.22 14.32
N ALA A 255 4.91 14.90 15.05
CA ALA A 255 4.71 15.32 16.43
C ALA A 255 5.78 14.75 17.38
N ALA A 256 6.27 13.53 17.09
CA ALA A 256 7.38 12.92 17.83
C ALA A 256 8.77 13.46 17.42
N GLY A 257 8.86 14.44 16.53
CA GLY A 257 10.14 15.00 16.06
C GLY A 257 10.91 14.10 15.11
N LEU A 258 10.25 13.10 14.51
CA LEU A 258 10.87 12.12 13.63
C LEU A 258 10.49 12.35 12.16
N PRO A 259 11.33 11.90 11.20
CA PRO A 259 10.95 11.88 9.80
C PRO A 259 9.69 11.07 9.56
N TYR A 260 8.88 11.47 8.56
CA TYR A 260 7.71 10.70 8.19
C TYR A 260 8.07 9.34 7.62
N PHE A 261 7.55 8.30 8.24
CA PHE A 261 7.54 6.94 7.72
C PHE A 261 6.11 6.51 7.43
N ASN A 262 5.88 5.91 6.26
CA ASN A 262 4.56 5.42 5.90
C ASN A 262 4.24 4.08 6.62
N PRO A 263 2.95 3.68 6.74
CA PRO A 263 2.59 2.44 7.44
C PRO A 263 3.33 1.20 6.94
N HIS A 264 3.64 1.14 5.65
CA HIS A 264 4.31 0.00 5.05
C HIS A 264 5.76 -0.18 5.55
N SER A 265 6.43 0.90 5.97
CA SER A 265 7.80 0.83 6.48
C SER A 265 7.91 0.08 7.81
N LEU A 266 6.82 -0.07 8.58
CA LEU A 266 6.81 -0.92 9.78
C LEU A 266 7.10 -2.40 9.46
N ARG A 267 6.85 -2.83 8.23
CA ARG A 267 7.20 -4.18 7.80
C ARG A 267 8.70 -4.38 7.70
N ASP A 268 9.44 -3.33 7.31
CA ASP A 268 10.92 -3.34 7.34
C ASP A 268 11.42 -3.45 8.78
N THR A 269 10.80 -2.69 9.72
CA THR A 269 11.07 -2.79 11.16
C THR A 269 10.80 -4.20 11.70
N LEU A 270 9.68 -4.83 11.31
CA LEU A 270 9.34 -6.19 11.72
C LEU A 270 10.26 -7.24 11.10
N VAL A 271 10.73 -7.05 9.87
CA VAL A 271 11.71 -7.94 9.26
C VAL A 271 13.03 -7.85 10.02
N GLN A 272 13.49 -6.65 10.36
CA GLN A 272 14.70 -6.47 11.16
C GLN A 272 14.56 -7.12 12.55
N LEU A 273 13.40 -7.00 13.19
CA LEU A 273 13.12 -7.71 14.44
C LEU A 273 13.18 -9.23 14.24
N GLY A 274 12.62 -9.75 13.15
CA GLY A 274 12.67 -11.16 12.81
C GLY A 274 14.09 -11.69 12.60
N GLU A 275 14.96 -10.89 11.99
CA GLU A 275 16.39 -11.20 11.84
C GLU A 275 17.12 -11.32 13.19
N GLN A 276 16.65 -10.57 14.20
CA GLN A 276 17.23 -10.60 15.55
C GLN A 276 16.71 -11.77 16.42
N VAL A 277 15.41 -12.13 16.27
CA VAL A 277 14.77 -13.10 17.17
C VAL A 277 14.68 -14.51 16.60
N CYS A 278 14.70 -14.66 15.26
CA CYS A 278 14.67 -15.98 14.63
C CYS A 278 16.08 -16.58 14.59
N THR A 279 16.22 -17.76 15.18
CA THR A 279 17.50 -18.46 15.25
C THR A 279 17.67 -19.53 14.19
N THR A 280 16.58 -19.91 13.49
CA THR A 280 16.62 -20.90 12.42
C THR A 280 15.94 -20.39 11.14
N PRO A 281 16.31 -20.93 9.96
CA PRO A 281 15.64 -20.61 8.69
C PRO A 281 14.12 -20.88 8.71
N GLU A 282 13.69 -21.93 9.42
CA GLU A 282 12.27 -22.31 9.54
C GLU A 282 11.50 -21.27 10.33
N GLN A 283 12.06 -20.75 11.42
CA GLN A 283 11.47 -19.66 12.20
C GLN A 283 11.34 -18.40 11.34
N PHE A 284 12.38 -18.05 10.60
CA PHE A 284 12.33 -16.87 9.71
C PHE A 284 11.34 -17.06 8.55
N LYS A 285 11.19 -18.29 8.05
CA LYS A 285 10.15 -18.64 7.08
C LYS A 285 8.75 -18.44 7.65
N ALA A 286 8.50 -18.91 8.87
CA ALA A 286 7.22 -18.71 9.56
C ALA A 286 6.95 -17.22 9.80
N TRP A 287 7.97 -16.46 10.21
CA TRP A 287 7.91 -14.99 10.36
C TRP A 287 7.53 -14.29 9.05
N SER A 288 8.17 -14.69 7.95
CA SER A 288 7.87 -14.18 6.61
C SER A 288 6.43 -14.48 6.17
N GLN A 289 5.95 -15.71 6.42
CA GLN A 289 4.58 -16.12 6.14
C GLN A 289 3.57 -15.34 6.98
N ASN A 290 3.89 -15.05 8.24
CA ASN A 290 3.08 -14.22 9.13
C ASN A 290 2.92 -12.78 8.61
N LEU A 291 3.92 -12.25 7.89
CA LEU A 291 3.81 -11.01 7.13
C LEU A 291 2.97 -11.15 5.83
N GLY A 292 2.45 -12.35 5.51
CA GLY A 292 1.67 -12.62 4.30
C GLY A 292 2.54 -12.68 3.03
N HIS A 293 3.81 -13.12 3.15
CA HIS A 293 4.66 -13.38 2.00
C HIS A 293 4.57 -14.86 1.61
N GLU A 294 4.24 -15.15 0.35
CA GLU A 294 4.20 -16.53 -0.16
C GLU A 294 5.60 -17.17 -0.26
N ARG A 295 6.60 -16.34 -0.50
CA ARG A 295 7.99 -16.74 -0.68
C ARG A 295 8.88 -16.00 0.30
N VAL A 296 9.71 -16.72 1.04
CA VAL A 296 10.71 -16.13 1.95
C VAL A 296 11.63 -15.16 1.22
N MET A 297 11.97 -15.46 -0.04
CA MET A 297 12.76 -14.56 -0.89
C MET A 297 12.17 -13.15 -0.99
N THR A 298 10.85 -12.99 -0.89
CA THR A 298 10.22 -11.66 -0.85
C THR A 298 10.68 -10.87 0.37
N THR A 299 10.80 -11.51 1.53
CA THR A 299 11.32 -10.88 2.74
C THR A 299 12.78 -10.52 2.58
N LEU A 300 13.62 -11.46 2.15
CA LEU A 300 15.06 -11.28 2.00
C LEU A 300 15.46 -10.26 0.92
N THR A 301 14.67 -10.12 -0.15
CA THR A 301 15.01 -9.23 -1.28
C THR A 301 14.32 -7.87 -1.25
N SER A 302 13.19 -7.76 -0.55
CA SER A 302 12.35 -6.55 -0.58
C SER A 302 12.35 -5.78 0.72
N TYR A 303 12.78 -6.38 1.82
CA TYR A 303 12.77 -5.83 3.17
C TYR A 303 14.12 -6.10 3.85
N GLY A 304 14.39 -5.29 4.88
CA GLY A 304 15.63 -5.39 5.63
C GLY A 304 16.87 -4.88 4.87
N THR A 305 17.94 -4.68 5.60
CA THR A 305 19.27 -4.38 5.05
C THR A 305 20.27 -5.19 5.85
N VAL A 306 21.00 -6.07 5.18
CA VAL A 306 22.14 -6.73 5.83
C VAL A 306 23.19 -5.65 6.11
N ALA A 307 23.57 -5.49 7.37
CA ALA A 307 24.66 -4.60 7.74
C ALA A 307 25.94 -5.09 7.03
N PRO A 308 26.76 -4.19 6.44
CA PRO A 308 28.07 -4.58 5.96
C PRO A 308 28.90 -5.06 7.13
N HIS A 309 29.48 -6.26 7.02
CA HIS A 309 30.41 -6.84 7.99
C HIS A 309 31.75 -6.15 7.93
#